data_7dd2a5a2d4588b769cb9f73339520451
#
_entry.id   7dd2a5a2d4588b769cb9f73339520451
#
_cell.length_a   1.000
_cell.length_b   1.000
_cell.length_c   1.000
_cell.angle_alpha   90.00
_cell.angle_beta   90.00
_cell.angle_gamma   90.00
#
_symmetry.space_group_name_H-M   'P 1'
#
loop_
_entity.id
_entity.type
_entity.pdbx_description
1 polymer ?
#
loop_
_entity_poly.entity_id
_entity_poly.type
_entity_poly.pdbx_seq_one_letter_code
_entity_poly.pdbx_strand_id
1 'polypeptide(L)'
;VTPTDTHRAIEAVWRIESARIIAGLTRIVRDIGLAEELAQDSLVAALEQWPESDIPDNPGAWLMATAKHRAIDHFRRNKRLERKHQELGRELQAQQDMAMPDFNAALDDNVGDDLLRLVFISCHPVLSTEGRVALTLRVLGGLTTDEIARAFLVPEATVAQRIVRAKRTLAEAKVPFEVPRGAELAARLSSVLEVIYLIFNEGYSATAGDDWMRPALCEDALRLGRILAELAPNEPEVHGLVALMEIQSSRSRARVSSSGAPILLLDQNRAHWDQLLIRRGLAALDRAERLGGMQGSYALQAAIAACHARAVIPEETDWARIVALYEALAQLAPSPIVELNRAVAVAMAFGPAAGLELIDRLTPEPYLNSYHLLPSVRGDILFKLGRFGEAQTEFERAAALTRNARERELLLVRAAACAGGSPPP
;
A
#
# COMPACT_ATOMS: atom_id res chain seq x y z
N VAL A 1 17.43 31.19 3.12
CA VAL A 1 17.17 29.73 3.23
C VAL A 1 18.47 29.03 2.89
N THR A 2 18.88 28.03 3.68
CA THR A 2 20.11 27.27 3.34
C THR A 2 19.84 26.36 2.14
N PRO A 3 20.85 26.04 1.31
CA PRO A 3 20.66 25.10 0.20
C PRO A 3 20.03 23.77 0.62
N THR A 4 20.33 23.28 1.83
CA THR A 4 19.74 22.06 2.41
C THR A 4 18.25 22.22 2.71
N ASP A 5 17.80 23.41 3.15
CA ASP A 5 16.39 23.67 3.43
C ASP A 5 15.59 23.78 2.13
N THR A 6 16.16 24.39 1.07
CA THR A 6 15.54 24.46 -0.25
C THR A 6 15.36 23.06 -0.84
N HIS A 7 16.36 22.18 -0.75
CA HIS A 7 16.24 20.79 -1.24
C HIS A 7 15.13 20.03 -0.51
N ARG A 8 15.03 20.13 0.83
CA ARG A 8 13.94 19.50 1.59
C ARG A 8 12.57 20.01 1.19
N ALA A 9 12.46 21.32 0.93
CA ALA A 9 11.21 21.92 0.46
C ALA A 9 10.84 21.41 -0.94
N ILE A 10 11.82 21.29 -1.84
CA ILE A 10 11.61 20.71 -3.19
C ILE A 10 11.12 19.26 -3.10
N GLU A 11 11.74 18.43 -2.25
CA GLU A 11 11.29 17.05 -2.02
C GLU A 11 9.86 16.98 -1.49
N ALA A 12 9.51 17.86 -0.53
CA ALA A 12 8.16 17.91 0.02
C ALA A 12 7.13 18.32 -1.04
N VAL A 13 7.43 19.34 -1.85
CA VAL A 13 6.58 19.77 -2.96
C VAL A 13 6.43 18.64 -3.98
N TRP A 14 7.52 17.98 -4.35
CA TRP A 14 7.49 16.85 -5.30
C TRP A 14 6.59 15.72 -4.83
N ARG A 15 6.69 15.31 -3.58
CA ARG A 15 5.82 14.25 -3.01
C ARG A 15 4.33 14.60 -3.09
N ILE A 16 3.98 15.87 -3.02
CA ILE A 16 2.58 16.34 -3.09
C ILE A 16 2.10 16.44 -4.55
N GLU A 17 2.94 17.00 -5.44
CA GLU A 17 2.50 17.45 -6.76
C GLU A 17 2.86 16.47 -7.89
N SER A 18 3.84 15.57 -7.70
CA SER A 18 4.36 14.68 -8.77
C SER A 18 3.25 13.86 -9.44
N ALA A 19 2.36 13.26 -8.65
CA ALA A 19 1.27 12.45 -9.18
C ALA A 19 0.31 13.25 -10.07
N ARG A 20 -0.01 14.50 -9.69
CA ARG A 20 -0.86 15.40 -10.47
C ARG A 20 -0.19 15.81 -11.77
N ILE A 21 1.12 16.11 -11.71
CA ILE A 21 1.91 16.49 -12.90
C ILE A 21 1.98 15.31 -13.87
N ILE A 22 2.32 14.12 -13.40
CA ILE A 22 2.39 12.91 -14.22
C ILE A 22 1.02 12.59 -14.83
N ALA A 23 -0.06 12.68 -14.05
CA ALA A 23 -1.43 12.43 -14.52
C ALA A 23 -1.82 13.39 -15.65
N GLY A 24 -1.62 14.69 -15.45
CA GLY A 24 -1.90 15.70 -16.47
C GLY A 24 -1.07 15.53 -17.74
N LEU A 25 0.22 15.20 -17.60
CA LEU A 25 1.09 14.91 -18.74
C LEU A 25 0.66 13.61 -19.46
N THR A 26 0.32 12.53 -18.72
CA THR A 26 -0.10 11.26 -19.33
C THR A 26 -1.33 11.44 -20.21
N ARG A 27 -2.27 12.29 -19.80
CA ARG A 27 -3.44 12.65 -20.64
C ARG A 27 -3.01 13.27 -21.97
N ILE A 28 -1.98 14.10 -21.95
CA ILE A 28 -1.48 14.84 -23.12
C ILE A 28 -0.63 13.95 -24.02
N VAL A 29 0.38 13.28 -23.43
CA VAL A 29 1.37 12.50 -24.19
C VAL A 29 0.93 11.07 -24.47
N ARG A 30 -0.12 10.58 -23.77
CA ARG A 30 -0.68 9.22 -23.86
C ARG A 30 0.34 8.10 -23.62
N ASP A 31 1.41 8.41 -22.90
CA ASP A 31 2.46 7.49 -22.48
C ASP A 31 2.91 7.84 -21.06
N ILE A 32 2.72 6.91 -20.12
CA ILE A 32 3.06 7.11 -18.71
C ILE A 32 4.58 7.19 -18.49
N GLY A 33 5.36 6.53 -19.36
CA GLY A 33 6.82 6.55 -19.29
C GLY A 33 7.36 7.94 -19.65
N LEU A 34 6.91 8.46 -20.79
CA LEU A 34 7.26 9.82 -21.24
C LEU A 34 6.73 10.89 -20.28
N ALA A 35 5.51 10.71 -19.75
CA ALA A 35 4.93 11.66 -18.79
C ALA A 35 5.77 11.75 -17.50
N GLU A 36 6.22 10.61 -16.97
CA GLU A 36 7.09 10.59 -15.79
C GLU A 36 8.45 11.23 -16.07
N GLU A 37 9.06 10.94 -17.23
CA GLU A 37 10.34 11.50 -17.64
C GLU A 37 10.29 13.03 -17.72
N LEU A 38 9.26 13.56 -18.39
CA LEU A 38 9.03 15.01 -18.49
C LEU A 38 8.73 15.66 -17.13
N ALA A 39 8.03 14.95 -16.24
CA ALA A 39 7.79 15.41 -14.87
C ALA A 39 9.10 15.46 -14.08
N GLN A 40 9.96 14.44 -14.19
CA GLN A 40 11.29 14.44 -13.56
C GLN A 40 12.20 15.54 -14.10
N ASP A 41 12.17 15.82 -15.40
CA ASP A 41 12.88 16.95 -15.98
C ASP A 41 12.47 18.28 -15.34
N SER A 42 11.19 18.44 -14.97
CA SER A 42 10.73 19.64 -14.24
C SER A 42 11.26 19.71 -12.81
N LEU A 43 11.41 18.56 -12.14
CA LEU A 43 12.05 18.47 -10.81
C LEU A 43 13.53 18.86 -10.89
N VAL A 44 14.26 18.35 -11.89
CA VAL A 44 15.67 18.73 -12.12
C VAL A 44 15.79 20.23 -12.32
N ALA A 45 14.91 20.83 -13.13
CA ALA A 45 14.91 22.28 -13.33
C ALA A 45 14.63 23.04 -12.01
N ALA A 46 13.76 22.54 -11.15
CA ALA A 46 13.53 23.14 -9.83
C ALA A 46 14.76 23.05 -8.92
N LEU A 47 15.45 21.90 -8.92
CA LEU A 47 16.70 21.70 -8.16
C LEU A 47 17.82 22.63 -8.63
N GLU A 48 17.85 22.98 -9.92
CA GLU A 48 18.84 23.92 -10.49
C GLU A 48 18.47 25.38 -10.23
N GLN A 49 17.18 25.75 -10.34
CA GLN A 49 16.78 27.15 -10.37
C GLN A 49 16.37 27.71 -8.97
N TRP A 50 15.62 26.96 -8.16
CA TRP A 50 15.08 27.49 -6.91
C TRP A 50 16.13 27.80 -5.83
N PRO A 51 17.30 27.12 -5.78
CA PRO A 51 18.37 27.55 -4.87
C PRO A 51 18.91 28.97 -5.17
N GLU A 52 18.77 29.45 -6.42
CA GLU A 52 19.24 30.75 -6.87
C GLU A 52 18.15 31.83 -6.92
N SER A 53 16.87 31.43 -7.15
CA SER A 53 15.75 32.34 -7.42
C SER A 53 14.66 32.34 -6.36
N ASP A 54 14.84 31.59 -5.26
CA ASP A 54 13.83 31.25 -4.27
C ASP A 54 12.69 30.35 -4.81
N ILE A 55 11.96 29.72 -3.88
CA ILE A 55 10.83 28.85 -4.21
C ILE A 55 9.64 29.72 -4.63
N PRO A 56 9.02 29.45 -5.80
CA PRO A 56 7.85 30.20 -6.26
C PRO A 56 6.67 30.14 -5.27
N ASP A 57 5.82 31.16 -5.25
CA ASP A 57 4.59 31.18 -4.43
C ASP A 57 3.66 29.99 -4.71
N ASN A 58 3.62 29.52 -5.96
CA ASN A 58 2.88 28.33 -6.36
C ASN A 58 3.83 27.33 -7.06
N PRO A 59 4.55 26.51 -6.27
CA PRO A 59 5.57 25.61 -6.79
C PRO A 59 4.98 24.48 -7.68
N GLY A 60 3.75 24.00 -7.37
CA GLY A 60 3.06 23.00 -8.19
C GLY A 60 2.73 23.51 -9.59
N ALA A 61 2.22 24.74 -9.69
CA ALA A 61 1.94 25.37 -10.98
C ALA A 61 3.22 25.61 -11.79
N TRP A 62 4.32 26.00 -11.15
CA TRP A 62 5.61 26.18 -11.80
C TRP A 62 6.15 24.87 -12.38
N LEU A 63 6.13 23.79 -11.60
CA LEU A 63 6.53 22.44 -12.04
C LEU A 63 5.68 21.98 -13.22
N MET A 64 4.36 22.13 -13.14
CA MET A 64 3.43 21.78 -14.21
C MET A 64 3.73 22.59 -15.50
N ALA A 65 3.93 23.90 -15.40
CA ALA A 65 4.25 24.75 -16.54
C ALA A 65 5.59 24.33 -17.18
N THR A 66 6.61 24.07 -16.38
CA THR A 66 7.92 23.62 -16.84
C THR A 66 7.82 22.26 -17.54
N ALA A 67 7.11 21.30 -16.96
CA ALA A 67 6.89 19.98 -17.56
C ALA A 67 6.15 20.07 -18.91
N LYS A 68 5.17 20.97 -19.05
CA LYS A 68 4.48 21.24 -20.31
C LYS A 68 5.39 21.82 -21.37
N HIS A 69 6.20 22.80 -21.03
CA HIS A 69 7.17 23.35 -21.97
C HIS A 69 8.10 22.24 -22.49
N ARG A 70 8.57 21.35 -21.60
CA ARG A 70 9.37 20.17 -21.98
C ARG A 70 8.60 19.25 -22.93
N ALA A 71 7.30 19.00 -22.67
CA ALA A 71 6.45 18.19 -23.56
C ALA A 71 6.32 18.82 -24.96
N ILE A 72 6.05 20.13 -25.03
CA ILE A 72 5.95 20.87 -26.30
C ILE A 72 7.27 20.76 -27.08
N ASP A 73 8.40 20.95 -26.40
CA ASP A 73 9.71 20.87 -27.04
C ASP A 73 10.04 19.46 -27.52
N HIS A 74 9.64 18.43 -26.76
CA HIS A 74 9.74 17.04 -27.18
C HIS A 74 8.98 16.77 -28.48
N PHE A 75 7.69 17.18 -28.54
CA PHE A 75 6.88 17.02 -29.76
C PHE A 75 7.42 17.79 -30.94
N ARG A 76 7.87 19.05 -30.74
CA ARG A 76 8.48 19.85 -31.79
C ARG A 76 9.77 19.22 -32.35
N ARG A 77 10.59 18.63 -31.48
CA ARG A 77 11.82 17.92 -31.85
C ARG A 77 11.51 16.67 -32.66
N ASN A 78 10.55 15.84 -32.21
CA ASN A 78 10.13 14.64 -32.92
C ASN A 78 9.56 14.99 -34.31
N LYS A 79 8.69 15.98 -34.40
CA LYS A 79 8.14 16.43 -35.70
C LYS A 79 9.23 16.96 -36.68
N ARG A 80 10.29 17.57 -36.13
CA ARG A 80 11.45 17.98 -36.98
C ARG A 80 12.28 16.76 -37.42
N LEU A 81 12.46 15.78 -36.59
CA LEU A 81 13.14 14.53 -36.92
C LEU A 81 12.36 13.73 -37.96
N GLU A 82 11.04 13.59 -37.80
CA GLU A 82 10.17 12.94 -38.77
C GLU A 82 10.19 13.64 -40.14
N ARG A 83 10.15 14.98 -40.16
CA ARG A 83 10.32 15.74 -41.42
C ARG A 83 11.67 15.47 -42.07
N LYS A 84 12.76 15.49 -41.30
CA LYS A 84 14.09 15.16 -41.84
C LYS A 84 14.18 13.73 -42.36
N HIS A 85 13.54 12.76 -41.66
CA HIS A 85 13.46 11.37 -42.13
C HIS A 85 12.58 11.22 -43.36
N GLN A 86 11.47 11.99 -43.46
CA GLN A 86 10.64 12.05 -44.69
C GLN A 86 11.32 12.74 -45.87
N GLU A 87 12.18 13.72 -45.60
CA GLU A 87 13.01 14.36 -46.61
C GLU A 87 14.14 13.45 -47.12
N LEU A 88 14.64 12.55 -46.23
CA LEU A 88 15.68 11.55 -46.59
C LEU A 88 15.12 10.25 -47.16
N GLY A 89 13.84 9.95 -46.92
CA GLY A 89 13.13 8.75 -47.37
C GLY A 89 11.90 9.11 -48.21
N ARG A 90 12.10 9.46 -49.49
CA ARG A 90 11.00 9.41 -50.45
C ARG A 90 10.72 7.97 -50.77
N GLU A 91 9.73 7.41 -50.11
CA GLU A 91 8.81 6.35 -50.49
C GLU A 91 8.40 5.57 -49.26
N LEU A 92 7.18 5.78 -48.89
CA LEU A 92 6.14 4.90 -48.34
C LEU A 92 5.29 5.61 -47.26
N GLN A 93 4.16 6.05 -47.82
CA GLN A 93 2.81 6.18 -47.22
C GLN A 93 2.66 6.54 -45.71
N ALA A 94 2.25 7.80 -45.56
CA ALA A 94 0.90 8.22 -45.14
C ALA A 94 0.47 7.90 -43.69
N GLN A 95 0.27 9.00 -43.01
CA GLN A 95 -0.81 9.25 -42.05
C GLN A 95 -0.70 8.62 -40.67
N GLN A 96 -0.15 9.43 -39.81
CA GLN A 96 -0.96 9.89 -38.67
C GLN A 96 -0.52 11.35 -38.40
N ASP A 97 -1.33 12.29 -38.87
CA ASP A 97 -1.34 13.65 -38.35
C ASP A 97 -1.70 13.57 -36.87
N MET A 98 -0.69 13.44 -36.02
CA MET A 98 -0.86 13.79 -34.60
C MET A 98 -0.97 15.31 -34.55
N ALA A 99 -2.19 15.80 -34.61
CA ALA A 99 -2.50 17.18 -34.27
C ALA A 99 -1.81 17.49 -32.94
N MET A 100 -1.07 18.59 -32.88
CA MET A 100 -0.52 19.05 -31.60
C MET A 100 -1.68 19.21 -30.64
N PRO A 101 -1.66 18.51 -29.47
CA PRO A 101 -2.71 18.66 -28.47
C PRO A 101 -2.82 20.15 -28.10
N ASP A 102 -4.03 20.66 -27.95
CA ASP A 102 -4.25 21.97 -27.36
C ASP A 102 -3.91 21.91 -25.87
N PHE A 103 -2.67 22.27 -25.56
CA PHE A 103 -2.14 22.23 -24.20
C PHE A 103 -2.88 23.18 -23.24
N ASN A 104 -3.55 24.22 -23.73
CA ASN A 104 -4.28 25.16 -22.90
C ASN A 104 -5.69 24.67 -22.58
N ALA A 105 -6.40 24.08 -23.55
CA ALA A 105 -7.70 23.47 -23.33
C ALA A 105 -7.64 22.18 -22.49
N ALA A 106 -6.47 21.54 -22.45
CA ALA A 106 -6.29 20.30 -21.70
C ALA A 106 -6.12 20.48 -20.16
N LEU A 107 -6.21 21.68 -19.62
CA LEU A 107 -5.81 21.96 -18.24
C LEU A 107 -6.88 22.54 -17.35
N ASP A 108 -8.00 22.93 -17.90
CA ASP A 108 -9.12 23.36 -17.10
C ASP A 108 -9.87 22.16 -16.53
N ASP A 109 -9.86 22.07 -15.21
CA ASP A 109 -10.81 21.43 -14.29
C ASP A 109 -10.87 19.88 -14.14
N ASN A 110 -9.90 19.08 -14.62
CA ASN A 110 -10.00 17.61 -14.45
C ASN A 110 -8.87 16.95 -13.67
N VAL A 111 -8.22 17.64 -12.74
CA VAL A 111 -7.08 17.10 -11.98
C VAL A 111 -7.47 15.84 -11.19
N GLY A 112 -8.67 15.81 -10.61
CA GLY A 112 -9.19 14.65 -9.90
C GLY A 112 -9.40 13.45 -10.84
N ASP A 113 -10.00 13.67 -12.00
CA ASP A 113 -10.23 12.63 -13.00
C ASP A 113 -8.93 12.08 -13.58
N ASP A 114 -7.95 12.92 -13.86
CA ASP A 114 -6.64 12.50 -14.38
C ASP A 114 -5.86 11.69 -13.35
N LEU A 115 -5.92 12.08 -12.07
CA LEU A 115 -5.30 11.32 -11.00
C LEU A 115 -5.96 9.95 -10.83
N LEU A 116 -7.30 9.87 -10.92
CA LEU A 116 -8.03 8.61 -10.88
C LEU A 116 -7.64 7.71 -12.07
N ARG A 117 -7.52 8.26 -13.28
CA ARG A 117 -7.02 7.52 -14.44
C ARG A 117 -5.61 6.99 -14.22
N LEU A 118 -4.71 7.80 -13.61
CA LEU A 118 -3.35 7.37 -13.28
C LEU A 118 -3.35 6.22 -12.27
N VAL A 119 -4.24 6.25 -11.27
CA VAL A 119 -4.43 5.14 -10.31
C VAL A 119 -4.82 3.87 -11.07
N PHE A 120 -5.83 3.92 -11.94
CA PHE A 120 -6.29 2.73 -12.66
C PHE A 120 -5.27 2.17 -13.65
N ILE A 121 -4.47 3.01 -14.30
CA ILE A 121 -3.44 2.52 -15.23
C ILE A 121 -2.25 1.91 -14.49
N SER A 122 -1.80 2.54 -13.39
CA SER A 122 -0.66 2.02 -12.60
C SER A 122 -0.96 0.69 -11.91
N CYS A 123 -2.23 0.46 -11.55
CA CYS A 123 -2.72 -0.77 -10.92
C CYS A 123 -3.36 -1.74 -11.92
N HIS A 124 -3.11 -1.60 -13.24
CA HIS A 124 -3.78 -2.42 -14.25
C HIS A 124 -3.44 -3.91 -14.10
N PRO A 125 -4.46 -4.83 -14.18
CA PRO A 125 -4.25 -6.27 -13.99
C PRO A 125 -3.33 -6.94 -15.03
N VAL A 126 -3.06 -6.29 -16.18
CA VAL A 126 -2.08 -6.76 -17.16
C VAL A 126 -0.65 -6.79 -16.60
N LEU A 127 -0.39 -6.01 -15.55
CA LEU A 127 0.89 -5.97 -14.86
C LEU A 127 0.97 -7.06 -13.80
N SER A 128 2.19 -7.58 -13.53
CA SER A 128 2.42 -8.40 -12.34
C SER A 128 2.19 -7.60 -11.06
N THR A 129 1.91 -8.29 -9.95
CA THR A 129 1.67 -7.64 -8.65
C THR A 129 2.85 -6.75 -8.25
N GLU A 130 4.09 -7.23 -8.40
CA GLU A 130 5.29 -6.47 -8.08
C GLU A 130 5.47 -5.27 -9.02
N GLY A 131 5.07 -5.41 -10.29
CA GLY A 131 5.08 -4.33 -11.26
C GLY A 131 4.07 -3.24 -10.89
N ARG A 132 2.84 -3.63 -10.50
CA ARG A 132 1.80 -2.72 -10.01
C ARG A 132 2.27 -1.94 -8.78
N VAL A 133 2.79 -2.64 -7.76
CA VAL A 133 3.29 -2.02 -6.53
C VAL A 133 4.42 -1.04 -6.84
N ALA A 134 5.44 -1.46 -7.59
CA ALA A 134 6.59 -0.61 -7.89
C ALA A 134 6.19 0.63 -8.71
N LEU A 135 5.34 0.46 -9.73
CA LEU A 135 4.87 1.58 -10.57
C LEU A 135 3.99 2.54 -9.76
N THR A 136 3.07 2.01 -8.93
CA THR A 136 2.19 2.83 -8.08
C THR A 136 2.98 3.69 -7.10
N LEU A 137 3.96 3.11 -6.40
CA LEU A 137 4.81 3.86 -5.49
C LEU A 137 5.64 4.91 -6.22
N ARG A 138 6.09 4.60 -7.43
CA ARG A 138 6.86 5.53 -8.26
C ARG A 138 6.04 6.72 -8.72
N VAL A 139 4.88 6.48 -9.37
CA VAL A 139 4.12 7.54 -10.06
C VAL A 139 3.06 8.22 -9.21
N LEU A 140 2.53 7.53 -8.20
CA LEU A 140 1.52 8.06 -7.26
C LEU A 140 2.14 8.37 -5.89
N GLY A 141 3.07 7.53 -5.42
CA GLY A 141 3.81 7.71 -4.18
C GLY A 141 4.87 8.80 -4.26
N GLY A 142 5.42 9.03 -5.44
CA GLY A 142 6.53 9.96 -5.66
C GLY A 142 7.86 9.44 -5.11
N LEU A 143 7.96 8.12 -4.83
CA LEU A 143 9.17 7.50 -4.29
C LEU A 143 10.23 7.31 -5.37
N THR A 144 11.49 7.42 -4.96
CA THR A 144 12.63 7.05 -5.80
C THR A 144 12.75 5.53 -5.93
N THR A 145 13.48 5.06 -6.94
CA THR A 145 13.77 3.63 -7.13
C THR A 145 14.50 3.03 -5.93
N ASP A 146 15.44 3.79 -5.34
CA ASP A 146 16.19 3.41 -4.15
C ASP A 146 15.30 3.32 -2.90
N GLU A 147 14.38 4.27 -2.68
CA GLU A 147 13.42 4.21 -1.57
C GLU A 147 12.52 2.98 -1.67
N ILE A 148 12.02 2.65 -2.87
CA ILE A 148 11.22 1.45 -3.12
C ILE A 148 12.06 0.18 -2.88
N ALA A 149 13.30 0.17 -3.37
CA ALA A 149 14.22 -0.96 -3.20
C ALA A 149 14.51 -1.26 -1.72
N ARG A 150 14.79 -0.21 -0.94
CA ARG A 150 14.98 -0.31 0.51
C ARG A 150 13.70 -0.77 1.21
N ALA A 151 12.54 -0.24 0.81
CA ALA A 151 11.26 -0.59 1.40
C ALA A 151 10.88 -2.07 1.21
N PHE A 152 11.30 -2.69 0.13
CA PHE A 152 10.99 -4.10 -0.19
C PHE A 152 12.20 -5.04 -0.06
N LEU A 153 13.35 -4.55 0.42
CA LEU A 153 14.60 -5.31 0.57
C LEU A 153 15.00 -6.07 -0.69
N VAL A 154 14.89 -5.40 -1.83
CA VAL A 154 15.32 -5.92 -3.13
C VAL A 154 16.38 -5.01 -3.73
N PRO A 155 17.26 -5.51 -4.62
CA PRO A 155 18.23 -4.66 -5.30
C PRO A 155 17.55 -3.55 -6.10
N GLU A 156 18.14 -2.34 -6.13
CA GLU A 156 17.62 -1.20 -6.89
C GLU A 156 17.41 -1.53 -8.37
N ALA A 157 18.36 -2.26 -8.98
CA ALA A 157 18.23 -2.72 -10.35
C ALA A 157 16.98 -3.58 -10.59
N THR A 158 16.54 -4.36 -9.60
CA THR A 158 15.31 -5.17 -9.68
C THR A 158 14.09 -4.27 -9.75
N VAL A 159 14.02 -3.23 -8.91
CA VAL A 159 12.91 -2.26 -8.94
C VAL A 159 12.90 -1.49 -10.25
N ALA A 160 14.06 -0.99 -10.70
CA ALA A 160 14.19 -0.31 -11.98
C ALA A 160 13.67 -1.17 -13.14
N GLN A 161 14.06 -2.46 -13.18
CA GLN A 161 13.56 -3.40 -14.20
C GLN A 161 12.05 -3.65 -14.10
N ARG A 162 11.49 -3.75 -12.88
CA ARG A 162 10.03 -3.89 -12.68
C ARG A 162 9.28 -2.69 -13.24
N ILE A 163 9.74 -1.47 -12.95
CA ILE A 163 9.12 -0.22 -13.45
C ILE A 163 9.22 -0.14 -14.97
N VAL A 164 10.41 -0.35 -15.55
CA VAL A 164 10.61 -0.31 -17.01
C VAL A 164 9.74 -1.34 -17.70
N ARG A 165 9.70 -2.58 -17.19
CA ARG A 165 8.86 -3.66 -17.75
C ARG A 165 7.38 -3.32 -17.65
N ALA A 166 6.93 -2.78 -16.50
CA ALA A 166 5.54 -2.38 -16.32
C ALA A 166 5.12 -1.30 -17.33
N LYS A 167 5.91 -0.24 -17.49
CA LYS A 167 5.67 0.82 -18.49
C LYS A 167 5.60 0.25 -19.93
N ARG A 168 6.55 -0.63 -20.27
CA ARG A 168 6.57 -1.27 -21.59
C ARG A 168 5.34 -2.14 -21.81
N THR A 169 4.93 -2.95 -20.82
CA THR A 169 3.73 -3.79 -20.90
C THR A 169 2.46 -2.96 -21.11
N LEU A 170 2.32 -1.82 -20.40
CA LEU A 170 1.20 -0.90 -20.60
C LEU A 170 1.17 -0.32 -22.02
N ALA A 171 2.33 0.10 -22.54
CA ALA A 171 2.45 0.64 -23.90
C ALA A 171 2.15 -0.42 -24.97
N GLU A 172 2.71 -1.64 -24.85
CA GLU A 172 2.48 -2.76 -25.76
C GLU A 172 1.02 -3.20 -25.76
N ALA A 173 0.38 -3.27 -24.58
CA ALA A 173 -1.03 -3.60 -24.42
C ALA A 173 -1.97 -2.45 -24.82
N LYS A 174 -1.45 -1.28 -25.16
CA LYS A 174 -2.21 -0.06 -25.50
C LYS A 174 -3.30 0.25 -24.47
N VAL A 175 -2.98 0.10 -23.19
CA VAL A 175 -3.94 0.34 -22.10
C VAL A 175 -4.40 1.81 -22.17
N PRO A 176 -5.73 2.06 -22.27
CA PRO A 176 -6.23 3.40 -22.38
C PRO A 176 -6.10 4.18 -21.06
N PHE A 177 -5.81 5.48 -21.15
CA PHE A 177 -5.75 6.37 -19.99
C PHE A 177 -7.16 6.89 -19.68
N GLU A 178 -7.97 6.02 -19.06
CA GLU A 178 -9.37 6.31 -18.75
C GLU A 178 -9.80 5.65 -17.43
N VAL A 179 -10.91 6.12 -16.88
CA VAL A 179 -11.58 5.46 -15.76
C VAL A 179 -12.47 4.37 -16.34
N PRO A 180 -12.29 3.10 -15.92
CA PRO A 180 -13.15 2.00 -16.39
C PRO A 180 -14.60 2.22 -15.97
N ARG A 181 -15.56 1.61 -16.68
CA ARG A 181 -17.00 1.79 -16.45
C ARG A 181 -17.70 0.44 -16.25
N GLY A 182 -18.87 0.49 -15.60
CA GLY A 182 -19.71 -0.70 -15.43
C GLY A 182 -18.99 -1.84 -14.70
N ALA A 183 -19.13 -3.06 -15.20
CA ALA A 183 -18.56 -4.25 -14.57
C ALA A 183 -17.02 -4.25 -14.49
N GLU A 184 -16.35 -3.58 -15.43
CA GLU A 184 -14.90 -3.45 -15.44
C GLU A 184 -14.41 -2.58 -14.26
N LEU A 185 -15.17 -1.57 -13.85
CA LEU A 185 -14.81 -0.69 -12.74
C LEU A 185 -14.59 -1.50 -11.46
N ALA A 186 -15.51 -2.40 -11.11
CA ALA A 186 -15.39 -3.21 -9.89
C ALA A 186 -14.13 -4.08 -9.87
N ALA A 187 -13.86 -4.78 -10.99
CA ALA A 187 -12.66 -5.63 -11.12
C ALA A 187 -11.36 -4.81 -11.06
N ARG A 188 -11.33 -3.63 -11.70
CA ARG A 188 -10.18 -2.74 -11.73
C ARG A 188 -9.96 -2.06 -10.37
N LEU A 189 -11.05 -1.67 -9.69
CA LEU A 189 -10.99 -1.10 -8.35
C LEU A 189 -10.44 -2.12 -7.34
N SER A 190 -10.86 -3.39 -7.44
CA SER A 190 -10.29 -4.47 -6.61
C SER A 190 -8.78 -4.56 -6.75
N SER A 191 -8.24 -4.45 -7.98
CA SER A 191 -6.79 -4.43 -8.21
C SER A 191 -6.10 -3.20 -7.57
N VAL A 192 -6.75 -2.04 -7.58
CA VAL A 192 -6.23 -0.82 -6.91
C VAL A 192 -6.18 -1.03 -5.39
N LEU A 193 -7.27 -1.50 -4.81
CA LEU A 193 -7.36 -1.75 -3.36
C LEU A 193 -6.33 -2.79 -2.91
N GLU A 194 -6.15 -3.86 -3.68
CA GLU A 194 -5.12 -4.88 -3.44
C GLU A 194 -3.71 -4.26 -3.37
N VAL A 195 -3.35 -3.41 -4.33
CA VAL A 195 -2.03 -2.77 -4.38
C VAL A 195 -1.81 -1.86 -3.18
N ILE A 196 -2.78 -1.00 -2.84
CA ILE A 196 -2.69 -0.11 -1.67
C ILE A 196 -2.55 -0.95 -0.39
N TYR A 197 -3.33 -2.01 -0.26
CA TYR A 197 -3.28 -2.91 0.90
C TYR A 197 -1.94 -3.65 1.02
N LEU A 198 -1.36 -4.10 -0.09
CA LEU A 198 -0.04 -4.74 -0.09
C LEU A 198 1.06 -3.77 0.35
N ILE A 199 1.01 -2.51 -0.10
CA ILE A 199 1.94 -1.47 0.34
C ILE A 199 1.79 -1.23 1.85
N PHE A 200 0.54 -1.12 2.31
CA PHE A 200 0.24 -0.94 3.73
C PHE A 200 0.75 -2.09 4.58
N ASN A 201 0.47 -3.33 4.19
CA ASN A 201 0.86 -4.52 4.93
C ASN A 201 2.37 -4.65 5.09
N GLU A 202 3.15 -4.37 4.02
CA GLU A 202 4.61 -4.38 4.10
C GLU A 202 5.12 -3.27 5.04
N GLY A 203 4.44 -2.13 5.09
CA GLY A 203 4.73 -1.06 6.04
C GLY A 203 4.36 -1.41 7.47
N TYR A 204 3.23 -2.07 7.65
CA TYR A 204 2.67 -2.40 8.95
C TYR A 204 3.36 -3.60 9.63
N SER A 205 3.76 -4.59 8.86
CA SER A 205 4.48 -5.78 9.32
C SER A 205 5.46 -6.22 8.24
N ALA A 206 6.73 -5.82 8.40
CA ALA A 206 7.75 -6.10 7.42
C ALA A 206 8.00 -7.61 7.28
N THR A 207 7.89 -8.12 6.06
CA THR A 207 8.02 -9.56 5.78
C THR A 207 9.44 -10.10 5.96
N ALA A 208 10.45 -9.22 5.93
CA ALA A 208 11.86 -9.58 6.09
C ALA A 208 12.69 -8.40 6.60
N GLY A 209 13.91 -8.68 7.08
CA GLY A 209 14.86 -7.66 7.52
C GLY A 209 14.89 -7.48 9.03
N ASP A 210 15.58 -6.41 9.46
CA ASP A 210 15.86 -6.14 10.87
C ASP A 210 14.78 -5.29 11.56
N ASP A 211 13.97 -4.57 10.78
CA ASP A 211 12.89 -3.75 11.30
C ASP A 211 11.56 -4.49 11.31
N TRP A 212 10.79 -4.33 12.40
CA TRP A 212 9.44 -4.87 12.55
C TRP A 212 8.42 -4.16 11.67
N MET A 213 8.60 -2.86 11.44
CA MET A 213 7.68 -1.98 10.73
C MET A 213 8.44 -1.02 9.81
N ARG A 214 7.76 -0.55 8.77
CA ARG A 214 8.20 0.51 7.86
C ARG A 214 7.16 1.62 7.80
N PRO A 215 7.13 2.53 8.78
CA PRO A 215 6.05 3.53 8.93
C PRO A 215 5.82 4.39 7.68
N ALA A 216 6.87 4.73 6.94
CA ALA A 216 6.76 5.52 5.71
C ALA A 216 5.86 4.85 4.66
N LEU A 217 5.91 3.53 4.49
CA LEU A 217 5.00 2.81 3.57
C LEU A 217 3.54 2.86 4.06
N CYS A 218 3.30 2.78 5.37
CA CYS A 218 1.95 2.95 5.92
C CYS A 218 1.40 4.35 5.63
N GLU A 219 2.23 5.39 5.78
CA GLU A 219 1.86 6.78 5.50
C GLU A 219 1.54 7.00 4.01
N ASP A 220 2.35 6.44 3.11
CA ASP A 220 2.10 6.49 1.67
C ASP A 220 0.82 5.75 1.28
N ALA A 221 0.60 4.54 1.81
CA ALA A 221 -0.62 3.78 1.56
C ALA A 221 -1.87 4.51 2.08
N LEU A 222 -1.81 5.09 3.29
CA LEU A 222 -2.88 5.92 3.84
C LEU A 222 -3.18 7.14 2.98
N ARG A 223 -2.14 7.83 2.50
CA ARG A 223 -2.28 8.96 1.59
C ARG A 223 -2.98 8.55 0.29
N LEU A 224 -2.56 7.45 -0.32
CA LEU A 224 -3.18 6.91 -1.54
C LEU A 224 -4.64 6.48 -1.30
N GLY A 225 -4.92 5.81 -0.19
CA GLY A 225 -6.28 5.42 0.18
C GLY A 225 -7.22 6.61 0.38
N ARG A 226 -6.74 7.68 1.04
CA ARG A 226 -7.51 8.92 1.23
C ARG A 226 -7.80 9.62 -0.09
N ILE A 227 -6.81 9.74 -0.98
CA ILE A 227 -6.99 10.29 -2.32
C ILE A 227 -8.05 9.47 -3.08
N LEU A 228 -7.96 8.14 -3.03
CA LEU A 228 -8.94 7.27 -3.68
C LEU A 228 -10.34 7.45 -3.12
N ALA A 229 -10.49 7.64 -1.79
CA ALA A 229 -11.79 7.89 -1.17
C ALA A 229 -12.42 9.24 -1.58
N GLU A 230 -11.61 10.25 -1.86
CA GLU A 230 -12.06 11.53 -2.42
C GLU A 230 -12.49 11.38 -3.89
N LEU A 231 -11.76 10.58 -4.67
CA LEU A 231 -12.02 10.36 -6.10
C LEU A 231 -13.15 9.36 -6.38
N ALA A 232 -13.37 8.43 -5.45
CA ALA A 232 -14.41 7.39 -5.56
C ALA A 232 -15.28 7.34 -4.28
N PRO A 233 -16.02 8.43 -3.95
CA PRO A 233 -16.68 8.62 -2.65
C PRO A 233 -17.87 7.70 -2.41
N ASN A 234 -18.35 7.01 -3.44
CA ASN A 234 -19.51 6.10 -3.37
C ASN A 234 -19.11 4.61 -3.35
N GLU A 235 -17.83 4.31 -3.34
CA GLU A 235 -17.32 2.95 -3.35
C GLU A 235 -17.08 2.46 -1.91
N PRO A 236 -17.90 1.55 -1.37
CA PRO A 236 -17.86 1.15 0.04
C PRO A 236 -16.54 0.51 0.44
N GLU A 237 -15.94 -0.33 -0.42
CA GLU A 237 -14.67 -1.02 -0.12
C GLU A 237 -13.47 -0.06 -0.09
N VAL A 238 -13.54 1.08 -0.77
CA VAL A 238 -12.54 2.13 -0.64
C VAL A 238 -12.55 2.70 0.78
N HIS A 239 -13.74 3.02 1.30
CA HIS A 239 -13.89 3.48 2.68
C HIS A 239 -13.56 2.39 3.70
N GLY A 240 -13.88 1.11 3.40
CA GLY A 240 -13.48 -0.04 4.19
C GLY A 240 -11.96 -0.17 4.31
N LEU A 241 -11.23 -0.06 3.21
CA LEU A 241 -9.77 -0.10 3.21
C LEU A 241 -9.17 1.09 3.97
N VAL A 242 -9.67 2.31 3.78
CA VAL A 242 -9.23 3.50 4.53
C VAL A 242 -9.47 3.30 6.02
N ALA A 243 -10.64 2.81 6.42
CA ALA A 243 -10.97 2.52 7.81
C ALA A 243 -10.00 1.52 8.43
N LEU A 244 -9.72 0.41 7.73
CA LEU A 244 -8.78 -0.60 8.16
C LEU A 244 -7.39 -0.02 8.38
N MET A 245 -6.86 0.72 7.41
CA MET A 245 -5.52 1.31 7.48
C MET A 245 -5.41 2.38 8.58
N GLU A 246 -6.41 3.27 8.74
CA GLU A 246 -6.42 4.29 9.81
C GLU A 246 -6.41 3.63 11.20
N ILE A 247 -7.30 2.67 11.43
CA ILE A 247 -7.40 1.98 12.72
C ILE A 247 -6.11 1.18 13.01
N GLN A 248 -5.57 0.47 12.04
CA GLN A 248 -4.33 -0.28 12.21
C GLN A 248 -3.15 0.66 12.49
N SER A 249 -3.02 1.77 11.75
CA SER A 249 -1.96 2.76 11.93
C SER A 249 -2.03 3.48 13.28
N SER A 250 -3.21 3.58 13.89
CA SER A 250 -3.38 4.21 15.20
C SER A 250 -2.51 3.55 16.28
N ARG A 251 -2.18 2.28 16.11
CA ARG A 251 -1.41 1.48 17.06
C ARG A 251 0.10 1.54 16.86
N SER A 252 0.58 2.17 15.79
CA SER A 252 1.99 2.11 15.37
C SER A 252 2.98 2.42 16.50
N ARG A 253 2.68 3.43 17.32
CA ARG A 253 3.53 3.81 18.48
C ARG A 253 3.51 2.80 19.63
N ALA A 254 2.45 2.01 19.75
CA ALA A 254 2.29 1.02 20.82
C ALA A 254 2.78 -0.38 20.42
N ARG A 255 3.17 -0.58 19.16
CA ARG A 255 3.55 -1.88 18.61
C ARG A 255 5.02 -2.24 18.82
N VAL A 256 5.84 -1.28 19.17
CA VAL A 256 7.27 -1.48 19.40
C VAL A 256 7.69 -0.86 20.73
N SER A 257 8.56 -1.53 21.44
CA SER A 257 9.20 -1.02 22.65
C SER A 257 10.27 0.02 22.31
N SER A 258 10.84 0.67 23.32
CA SER A 258 11.98 1.58 23.16
C SER A 258 13.22 0.90 22.57
N SER A 259 13.36 -0.43 22.71
CA SER A 259 14.42 -1.23 22.09
C SER A 259 14.10 -1.69 20.65
N GLY A 260 12.91 -1.36 20.12
CA GLY A 260 12.45 -1.83 18.82
C GLY A 260 11.86 -3.25 18.81
N ALA A 261 11.71 -3.88 19.99
CA ALA A 261 11.09 -5.19 20.09
C ALA A 261 9.56 -5.11 19.85
N PRO A 262 8.96 -6.09 19.15
CA PRO A 262 7.52 -6.14 18.94
C PRO A 262 6.74 -6.29 20.26
N ILE A 263 5.64 -5.55 20.39
CA ILE A 263 4.68 -5.68 21.48
C ILE A 263 3.39 -6.30 20.93
N LEU A 264 2.97 -7.43 21.52
CA LEU A 264 1.75 -8.13 21.10
C LEU A 264 0.51 -7.27 21.37
N LEU A 265 -0.55 -7.49 20.60
CA LEU A 265 -1.75 -6.64 20.61
C LEU A 265 -2.37 -6.49 22.01
N LEU A 266 -2.41 -7.56 22.78
CA LEU A 266 -3.01 -7.56 24.13
C LEU A 266 -2.12 -6.84 25.16
N ASP A 267 -0.81 -6.76 24.92
CA ASP A 267 0.17 -6.15 25.81
C ASP A 267 0.41 -4.67 25.46
N GLN A 268 -0.21 -4.18 24.37
CA GLN A 268 -0.07 -2.78 23.94
C GLN A 268 -0.77 -1.82 24.91
N ASN A 269 -0.06 -0.77 25.30
CA ASN A 269 -0.67 0.34 26.03
C ASN A 269 -1.59 1.14 25.10
N ARG A 270 -2.90 0.97 25.25
CA ARG A 270 -3.93 1.62 24.41
C ARG A 270 -3.97 3.15 24.56
N ALA A 271 -3.41 3.70 25.65
CA ALA A 271 -3.26 5.16 25.80
C ALA A 271 -2.29 5.76 24.76
N HIS A 272 -1.40 4.95 24.16
CA HIS A 272 -0.51 5.37 23.09
C HIS A 272 -1.14 5.23 21.70
N TRP A 273 -2.36 4.70 21.57
CA TRP A 273 -3.05 4.63 20.31
C TRP A 273 -3.53 6.01 19.88
N ASP A 274 -3.32 6.35 18.60
CA ASP A 274 -3.69 7.66 18.06
C ASP A 274 -5.20 7.78 17.93
N GLN A 275 -5.80 8.59 18.83
CA GLN A 275 -7.25 8.79 18.91
C GLN A 275 -7.80 9.53 17.68
N LEU A 276 -6.98 10.32 16.97
CA LEU A 276 -7.42 10.96 15.72
C LEU A 276 -7.58 9.93 14.61
N LEU A 277 -6.61 9.04 14.45
CA LEU A 277 -6.67 7.95 13.48
C LEU A 277 -7.84 6.98 13.79
N ILE A 278 -8.05 6.64 15.06
CA ILE A 278 -9.21 5.83 15.46
C ILE A 278 -10.53 6.50 15.04
N ARG A 279 -10.73 7.77 15.37
CA ARG A 279 -11.97 8.49 15.01
C ARG A 279 -12.17 8.57 13.50
N ARG A 280 -11.12 8.85 12.74
CA ARG A 280 -11.15 8.86 11.26
C ARG A 280 -11.50 7.50 10.70
N GLY A 281 -10.86 6.45 11.19
CA GLY A 281 -11.12 5.10 10.75
C GLY A 281 -12.55 4.64 11.06
N LEU A 282 -13.07 4.94 12.26
CA LEU A 282 -14.47 4.63 12.61
C LEU A 282 -15.46 5.42 11.73
N ALA A 283 -15.20 6.70 11.44
CA ALA A 283 -16.04 7.48 10.54
C ALA A 283 -16.01 6.95 9.09
N ALA A 284 -14.86 6.46 8.61
CA ALA A 284 -14.75 5.81 7.31
C ALA A 284 -15.51 4.48 7.28
N LEU A 285 -15.45 3.68 8.36
CA LEU A 285 -16.21 2.44 8.49
C LEU A 285 -17.72 2.72 8.48
N ASP A 286 -18.21 3.71 9.24
CA ASP A 286 -19.62 4.14 9.21
C ASP A 286 -20.05 4.61 7.81
N ARG A 287 -19.16 5.21 7.05
CA ARG A 287 -19.43 5.57 5.65
C ARG A 287 -19.55 4.32 4.78
N ALA A 288 -18.65 3.35 4.92
CA ALA A 288 -18.73 2.07 4.22
C ALA A 288 -20.06 1.34 4.52
N GLU A 289 -20.46 1.29 5.79
CA GLU A 289 -21.72 0.68 6.22
C GLU A 289 -22.93 1.35 5.56
N ARG A 290 -23.01 2.68 5.58
CA ARG A 290 -24.10 3.45 4.91
C ARG A 290 -24.19 3.21 3.41
N LEU A 291 -23.07 2.89 2.77
CA LEU A 291 -23.00 2.54 1.34
C LEU A 291 -23.28 1.06 1.07
N GLY A 292 -23.65 0.28 2.10
CA GLY A 292 -23.92 -1.16 1.96
C GLY A 292 -22.67 -2.04 1.97
N GLY A 293 -21.52 -1.53 2.42
CA GLY A 293 -20.22 -2.17 2.33
C GLY A 293 -19.93 -3.32 3.29
N MET A 294 -20.84 -3.67 4.22
CA MET A 294 -20.62 -4.78 5.14
C MET A 294 -20.58 -6.17 4.49
N GLN A 295 -20.74 -6.23 3.18
CA GLN A 295 -20.50 -7.42 2.35
C GLN A 295 -19.12 -7.39 1.67
N GLY A 296 -18.26 -6.43 1.99
CA GLY A 296 -16.93 -6.28 1.42
C GLY A 296 -15.85 -6.76 2.37
N SER A 297 -14.75 -7.29 1.82
CA SER A 297 -13.67 -7.88 2.60
C SER A 297 -12.90 -6.86 3.44
N TYR A 298 -12.67 -5.67 2.93
CA TYR A 298 -11.96 -4.61 3.69
C TYR A 298 -12.84 -4.01 4.77
N ALA A 299 -14.14 -3.82 4.50
CA ALA A 299 -15.09 -3.34 5.51
C ALA A 299 -15.22 -4.33 6.68
N LEU A 300 -15.28 -5.64 6.41
CA LEU A 300 -15.29 -6.67 7.47
C LEU A 300 -13.99 -6.67 8.28
N GLN A 301 -12.83 -6.59 7.64
CA GLN A 301 -11.55 -6.49 8.33
C GLN A 301 -11.44 -5.20 9.17
N ALA A 302 -11.94 -4.07 8.66
CA ALA A 302 -12.03 -2.81 9.41
C ALA A 302 -12.95 -2.93 10.63
N ALA A 303 -14.08 -3.62 10.49
CA ALA A 303 -15.00 -3.88 11.61
C ALA A 303 -14.36 -4.74 12.70
N ILE A 304 -13.55 -5.75 12.34
CA ILE A 304 -12.74 -6.53 13.28
C ILE A 304 -11.73 -5.63 14.01
N ALA A 305 -11.00 -4.79 13.27
CA ALA A 305 -10.06 -3.84 13.85
C ALA A 305 -10.76 -2.82 14.78
N ALA A 306 -11.98 -2.41 14.42
CA ALA A 306 -12.80 -1.50 15.21
C ALA A 306 -13.25 -2.10 16.55
N CYS A 307 -13.45 -3.42 16.66
CA CYS A 307 -13.74 -4.07 17.94
C CYS A 307 -12.59 -3.86 18.95
N HIS A 308 -11.34 -3.92 18.49
CA HIS A 308 -10.19 -3.63 19.33
C HIS A 308 -10.06 -2.14 19.67
N ALA A 309 -10.33 -1.26 18.69
CA ALA A 309 -10.19 0.18 18.86
C ALA A 309 -11.26 0.81 19.77
N ARG A 310 -12.44 0.20 19.86
CA ARG A 310 -13.55 0.62 20.73
C ARG A 310 -13.36 0.21 22.18
N ALA A 311 -12.66 -0.88 22.45
CA ALA A 311 -12.38 -1.35 23.79
C ALA A 311 -11.29 -0.48 24.45
N VAL A 312 -11.55 0.02 25.65
CA VAL A 312 -10.61 0.86 26.40
C VAL A 312 -9.46 0.03 26.95
N ILE A 313 -9.75 -1.19 27.41
CA ILE A 313 -8.78 -2.17 27.89
C ILE A 313 -8.91 -3.48 27.08
N PRO A 314 -7.87 -4.32 27.01
CA PRO A 314 -7.89 -5.57 26.24
C PRO A 314 -9.05 -6.51 26.58
N GLU A 315 -9.43 -6.57 27.87
CA GLU A 315 -10.47 -7.44 28.42
C GLU A 315 -11.88 -7.07 27.93
N GLU A 316 -12.10 -5.82 27.53
CA GLU A 316 -13.38 -5.34 26.98
C GLU A 316 -13.54 -5.61 25.48
N THR A 317 -12.55 -6.24 24.84
CA THR A 317 -12.64 -6.55 23.41
C THR A 317 -13.77 -7.55 23.15
N ASP A 318 -14.72 -7.17 22.26
CA ASP A 318 -15.86 -8.03 21.90
C ASP A 318 -15.42 -9.15 20.96
N TRP A 319 -14.84 -10.19 21.56
CA TRP A 319 -14.34 -11.37 20.85
C TRP A 319 -15.45 -12.17 20.18
N ALA A 320 -16.66 -12.19 20.75
CA ALA A 320 -17.80 -12.88 20.13
C ALA A 320 -18.20 -12.22 18.82
N ARG A 321 -18.21 -10.88 18.79
CA ARG A 321 -18.43 -10.12 17.54
C ARG A 321 -17.31 -10.34 16.54
N ILE A 322 -16.06 -10.40 16.98
CA ILE A 322 -14.91 -10.69 16.11
C ILE A 322 -15.06 -12.07 15.46
N VAL A 323 -15.49 -13.10 16.19
CA VAL A 323 -15.75 -14.43 15.62
C VAL A 323 -16.81 -14.36 14.53
N ALA A 324 -17.95 -13.69 14.77
CA ALA A 324 -19.01 -13.55 13.78
C ALA A 324 -18.54 -12.80 12.52
N LEU A 325 -17.70 -11.77 12.68
CA LEU A 325 -17.12 -11.03 11.55
C LEU A 325 -16.14 -11.90 10.74
N TYR A 326 -15.33 -12.73 11.40
CA TYR A 326 -14.46 -13.69 10.69
C TYR A 326 -15.26 -14.79 9.99
N GLU A 327 -16.40 -15.23 10.54
CA GLU A 327 -17.29 -16.17 9.84
C GLU A 327 -17.84 -15.56 8.55
N ALA A 328 -18.31 -14.31 8.61
CA ALA A 328 -18.75 -13.61 7.42
C ALA A 328 -17.61 -13.42 6.39
N LEU A 329 -16.40 -13.08 6.87
CA LEU A 329 -15.23 -12.93 6.01
C LEU A 329 -14.81 -14.26 5.38
N ALA A 330 -14.87 -15.38 6.10
CA ALA A 330 -14.55 -16.70 5.57
C ALA A 330 -15.55 -17.18 4.51
N GLN A 331 -16.82 -16.78 4.61
CA GLN A 331 -17.82 -17.04 3.56
C GLN A 331 -17.58 -16.22 2.30
N LEU A 332 -17.16 -14.96 2.46
CA LEU A 332 -16.91 -14.04 1.35
C LEU A 332 -15.58 -14.33 0.63
N ALA A 333 -14.53 -14.56 1.40
CA ALA A 333 -13.15 -14.73 0.93
C ALA A 333 -12.51 -15.93 1.66
N PRO A 334 -12.85 -17.16 1.29
CA PRO A 334 -12.28 -18.37 1.90
C PRO A 334 -10.75 -18.37 1.81
N SER A 335 -10.08 -18.45 2.95
CA SER A 335 -8.62 -18.46 3.02
C SER A 335 -8.16 -19.15 4.29
N PRO A 336 -7.13 -20.02 4.24
CA PRO A 336 -6.52 -20.59 5.42
C PRO A 336 -6.01 -19.57 6.43
N ILE A 337 -5.61 -18.37 5.97
CA ILE A 337 -5.20 -17.26 6.84
C ILE A 337 -6.40 -16.67 7.59
N VAL A 338 -7.55 -16.51 6.94
CA VAL A 338 -8.78 -16.05 7.58
C VAL A 338 -9.22 -17.05 8.65
N GLU A 339 -9.17 -18.35 8.35
CA GLU A 339 -9.49 -19.40 9.30
C GLU A 339 -8.51 -19.44 10.48
N LEU A 340 -7.21 -19.23 10.26
CA LEU A 340 -6.23 -19.13 11.33
C LEU A 340 -6.55 -17.97 12.28
N ASN A 341 -6.87 -16.81 11.74
CA ASN A 341 -7.24 -15.63 12.53
C ASN A 341 -8.58 -15.85 13.25
N ARG A 342 -9.55 -16.55 12.62
CA ARG A 342 -10.80 -16.94 13.25
C ARG A 342 -10.55 -17.87 14.43
N ALA A 343 -9.63 -18.82 14.31
CA ALA A 343 -9.26 -19.73 15.41
C ALA A 343 -8.68 -18.97 16.62
N VAL A 344 -7.90 -17.91 16.41
CA VAL A 344 -7.45 -17.02 17.49
C VAL A 344 -8.64 -16.36 18.18
N ALA A 345 -9.58 -15.79 17.41
CA ALA A 345 -10.77 -15.16 17.96
C ALA A 345 -11.64 -16.16 18.77
N VAL A 346 -11.80 -17.38 18.26
CA VAL A 346 -12.51 -18.46 18.95
C VAL A 346 -11.81 -18.86 20.26
N ALA A 347 -10.47 -18.94 20.24
CA ALA A 347 -9.69 -19.21 21.46
C ALA A 347 -9.89 -18.13 22.52
N MET A 348 -10.02 -16.88 22.11
CA MET A 348 -10.24 -15.74 23.02
C MET A 348 -11.69 -15.67 23.53
N ALA A 349 -12.68 -16.00 22.67
CA ALA A 349 -14.10 -15.94 23.04
C ALA A 349 -14.57 -17.15 23.84
N PHE A 350 -14.10 -18.36 23.50
CA PHE A 350 -14.66 -19.62 23.98
C PHE A 350 -13.62 -20.52 24.68
N GLY A 351 -12.40 -20.02 24.83
CA GLY A 351 -11.31 -20.72 25.50
C GLY A 351 -10.31 -21.37 24.53
N PRO A 352 -9.06 -21.56 24.99
CA PRO A 352 -7.95 -22.00 24.16
C PRO A 352 -8.14 -23.41 23.57
N ALA A 353 -8.88 -24.31 24.22
CA ALA A 353 -9.17 -25.64 23.68
C ALA A 353 -9.98 -25.59 22.37
N ALA A 354 -11.03 -24.73 22.33
CA ALA A 354 -11.85 -24.55 21.13
C ALA A 354 -11.04 -23.97 19.94
N GLY A 355 -10.13 -23.05 20.22
CA GLY A 355 -9.23 -22.53 19.18
C GLY A 355 -8.24 -23.57 18.67
N LEU A 356 -7.70 -24.43 19.56
CA LEU A 356 -6.76 -25.47 19.17
C LEU A 356 -7.38 -26.47 18.21
N GLU A 357 -8.63 -26.88 18.42
CA GLU A 357 -9.34 -27.78 17.51
C GLU A 357 -9.42 -27.23 16.08
N LEU A 358 -9.62 -25.92 15.92
CA LEU A 358 -9.65 -25.27 14.59
C LEU A 358 -8.25 -25.24 13.96
N ILE A 359 -7.22 -24.91 14.74
CA ILE A 359 -5.84 -24.87 14.28
C ILE A 359 -5.34 -26.24 13.85
N ASP A 360 -5.66 -27.29 14.61
CA ASP A 360 -5.25 -28.66 14.28
C ASP A 360 -5.86 -29.12 12.95
N ARG A 361 -7.04 -28.63 12.57
CA ARG A 361 -7.65 -28.87 11.23
C ARG A 361 -6.91 -28.13 10.11
N LEU A 362 -6.24 -27.02 10.40
CA LEU A 362 -5.47 -26.23 9.44
C LEU A 362 -4.03 -26.76 9.27
N THR A 363 -3.53 -27.54 10.19
CA THR A 363 -2.16 -28.06 10.16
C THR A 363 -1.81 -28.84 8.87
N PRO A 364 -2.73 -29.62 8.25
CA PRO A 364 -2.46 -30.31 6.99
C PRO A 364 -2.44 -29.42 5.74
N GLU A 365 -2.84 -28.14 5.83
CA GLU A 365 -2.93 -27.24 4.69
C GLU A 365 -1.56 -26.93 4.09
N PRO A 366 -1.27 -27.32 2.84
CA PRO A 366 0.05 -27.15 2.24
C PRO A 366 0.50 -25.68 2.17
N TYR A 367 -0.44 -24.76 1.98
CA TYR A 367 -0.17 -23.31 1.93
C TYR A 367 0.39 -22.78 3.25
N LEU A 368 -0.01 -23.36 4.38
CA LEU A 368 0.43 -22.93 5.72
C LEU A 368 1.73 -23.60 6.18
N ASN A 369 2.29 -24.57 5.46
CA ASN A 369 3.50 -25.29 5.86
C ASN A 369 4.73 -24.38 6.04
N SER A 370 4.85 -23.35 5.19
CA SER A 370 5.91 -22.33 5.25
C SER A 370 5.48 -21.04 5.94
N TYR A 371 4.26 -20.99 6.48
CA TYR A 371 3.70 -19.80 7.10
C TYR A 371 3.96 -19.78 8.60
N HIS A 372 4.95 -19.01 9.03
CA HIS A 372 5.43 -18.97 10.42
C HIS A 372 4.37 -18.63 11.46
N LEU A 373 3.29 -17.93 11.07
CA LEU A 373 2.22 -17.58 12.01
C LEU A 373 1.36 -18.80 12.43
N LEU A 374 1.27 -19.86 11.62
CA LEU A 374 0.55 -21.07 12.05
C LEU A 374 1.19 -21.69 13.32
N PRO A 375 2.49 -22.06 13.30
CA PRO A 375 3.12 -22.58 14.52
C PRO A 375 3.21 -21.52 15.64
N SER A 376 3.35 -20.23 15.33
CA SER A 376 3.35 -19.17 16.34
C SER A 376 2.03 -19.12 17.11
N VAL A 377 0.89 -19.13 16.41
CA VAL A 377 -0.46 -19.13 17.02
C VAL A 377 -0.73 -20.43 17.75
N ARG A 378 -0.35 -21.58 17.18
CA ARG A 378 -0.51 -22.88 17.83
C ARG A 378 0.29 -22.94 19.13
N GLY A 379 1.53 -22.47 19.13
CA GLY A 379 2.38 -22.36 20.32
C GLY A 379 1.76 -21.48 21.41
N ASP A 380 1.15 -20.35 21.05
CA ASP A 380 0.48 -19.46 22.00
C ASP A 380 -0.71 -20.15 22.69
N ILE A 381 -1.52 -20.86 21.94
CA ILE A 381 -2.68 -21.58 22.48
C ILE A 381 -2.25 -22.77 23.34
N LEU A 382 -1.24 -23.53 22.91
CA LEU A 382 -0.66 -24.63 23.70
C LEU A 382 -0.06 -24.13 25.03
N PHE A 383 0.61 -22.98 25.00
CA PHE A 383 1.12 -22.33 26.22
C PHE A 383 -0.01 -21.99 27.20
N LYS A 384 -1.10 -21.38 26.70
CA LYS A 384 -2.31 -21.09 27.52
C LYS A 384 -2.99 -22.34 28.10
N LEU A 385 -2.80 -23.50 27.47
CA LEU A 385 -3.28 -24.80 27.94
C LEU A 385 -2.31 -25.50 28.91
N GLY A 386 -1.15 -24.89 29.23
CA GLY A 386 -0.12 -25.49 30.05
C GLY A 386 0.69 -26.60 29.37
N ARG A 387 0.57 -26.77 28.03
CA ARG A 387 1.29 -27.77 27.22
C ARG A 387 2.64 -27.20 26.76
N PHE A 388 3.49 -26.86 27.74
CA PHE A 388 4.69 -26.05 27.50
C PHE A 388 5.72 -26.71 26.57
N GLY A 389 5.94 -28.04 26.65
CA GLY A 389 6.89 -28.71 25.74
C GLY A 389 6.47 -28.65 24.27
N GLU A 390 5.17 -28.78 24.00
CA GLU A 390 4.64 -28.65 22.65
C GLU A 390 4.64 -27.21 22.19
N ALA A 391 4.32 -26.26 23.08
CA ALA A 391 4.41 -24.83 22.80
C ALA A 391 5.82 -24.40 22.41
N GLN A 392 6.84 -24.88 23.14
CA GLN A 392 8.25 -24.62 22.82
C GLN A 392 8.59 -25.08 21.43
N THR A 393 8.25 -26.32 21.06
CA THR A 393 8.50 -26.88 19.73
C THR A 393 7.88 -26.02 18.61
N GLU A 394 6.66 -25.54 18.81
CA GLU A 394 5.97 -24.71 17.84
C GLU A 394 6.59 -23.31 17.72
N PHE A 395 7.02 -22.67 18.82
CA PHE A 395 7.71 -21.39 18.75
C PHE A 395 9.08 -21.51 18.08
N GLU A 396 9.85 -22.57 18.34
CA GLU A 396 11.13 -22.85 17.67
C GLU A 396 10.92 -23.06 16.14
N ARG A 397 9.87 -23.80 15.77
CA ARG A 397 9.47 -23.97 14.36
C ARG A 397 9.10 -22.64 13.71
N ALA A 398 8.31 -21.80 14.38
CA ALA A 398 7.95 -20.48 13.91
C ALA A 398 9.19 -19.59 13.71
N ALA A 399 10.11 -19.60 14.67
CA ALA A 399 11.37 -18.86 14.60
C ALA A 399 12.27 -19.29 13.43
N ALA A 400 12.23 -20.57 13.06
CA ALA A 400 12.96 -21.09 11.90
C ALA A 400 12.34 -20.65 10.56
N LEU A 401 11.04 -20.41 10.50
CA LEU A 401 10.31 -20.05 9.29
C LEU A 401 10.31 -18.54 8.99
N THR A 402 10.31 -17.69 10.03
CA THR A 402 10.28 -16.24 9.82
C THR A 402 11.59 -15.69 9.25
N ARG A 403 11.49 -14.72 8.34
CA ARG A 403 12.62 -13.97 7.77
C ARG A 403 12.86 -12.62 8.43
N ASN A 404 11.99 -12.22 9.37
CA ASN A 404 12.14 -10.99 10.14
C ASN A 404 12.94 -11.28 11.42
N ALA A 405 14.03 -10.52 11.64
CA ALA A 405 14.93 -10.76 12.77
C ALA A 405 14.28 -10.48 14.13
N ARG A 406 13.48 -9.40 14.23
CA ARG A 406 12.79 -9.03 15.49
C ARG A 406 11.72 -10.04 15.86
N GLU A 407 10.99 -10.55 14.88
CA GLU A 407 9.98 -11.59 15.12
C GLU A 407 10.63 -12.91 15.56
N ARG A 408 11.76 -13.26 14.93
CA ARG A 408 12.54 -14.44 15.34
C ARG A 408 13.00 -14.35 16.80
N GLU A 409 13.54 -13.18 17.18
CA GLU A 409 13.98 -12.93 18.56
C GLU A 409 12.80 -13.08 19.55
N LEU A 410 11.65 -12.48 19.26
CA LEU A 410 10.44 -12.62 20.07
C LEU A 410 10.03 -14.09 20.23
N LEU A 411 10.00 -14.86 19.13
CA LEU A 411 9.61 -16.27 19.14
C LEU A 411 10.58 -17.14 19.96
N LEU A 412 11.89 -16.89 19.89
CA LEU A 412 12.89 -17.58 20.68
C LEU A 412 12.78 -17.24 22.18
N VAL A 413 12.49 -15.99 22.54
CA VAL A 413 12.20 -15.60 23.94
C VAL A 413 10.98 -16.37 24.46
N ARG A 414 9.91 -16.47 23.65
CA ARG A 414 8.71 -17.24 24.01
C ARG A 414 8.98 -18.74 24.15
N ALA A 415 9.80 -19.31 23.28
CA ALA A 415 10.23 -20.72 23.40
C ALA A 415 11.00 -20.95 24.68
N ALA A 416 11.93 -20.07 25.06
CA ALA A 416 12.67 -20.17 26.32
C ALA A 416 11.79 -20.04 27.55
N ALA A 417 10.77 -19.18 27.52
CA ALA A 417 9.81 -19.01 28.61
C ALA A 417 9.00 -20.30 28.87
N CYS A 418 8.76 -21.13 27.88
CA CYS A 418 8.10 -22.41 28.01
C CYS A 418 8.90 -23.36 28.93
N ALA A 419 10.23 -23.34 28.92
CA ALA A 419 11.07 -24.19 29.79
C ALA A 419 10.98 -23.79 31.26
N GLY A 420 10.66 -22.54 31.58
CA GLY A 420 10.50 -22.02 32.93
C GLY A 420 9.07 -22.11 33.49
N GLY A 421 8.07 -22.50 32.69
CA GLY A 421 6.67 -22.55 33.09
C GLY A 421 6.06 -21.20 33.49
N SER A 422 6.73 -20.10 33.18
CA SER A 422 6.30 -18.73 33.49
C SER A 422 5.88 -18.00 32.21
N PRO A 423 4.86 -17.12 32.28
CA PRO A 423 4.50 -16.32 31.12
C PRO A 423 5.72 -15.47 30.68
N PRO A 424 5.96 -15.29 29.37
CA PRO A 424 7.01 -14.41 28.89
C PRO A 424 6.72 -12.96 29.34
N PRO A 425 7.79 -12.20 29.63
CA PRO A 425 7.67 -10.81 30.06
C PRO A 425 7.01 -9.91 29.03
#